data_7db148bb1e2da634b0670376a6fbfbaf
#
_entry.id   7db148bb1e2da634b0670376a6fbfbaf
#
_cell.length_a   1.000
_cell.length_b   1.000
_cell.length_c   1.000
_cell.angle_alpha   90.00
_cell.angle_beta   90.00
_cell.angle_gamma   90.00
#
_symmetry.space_group_name_H-M   'P 1'
#
loop_
_entity.id
_entity.type
_entity.pdbx_description
1 polymer ?
#
loop_
_entity_poly.entity_id
_entity_poly.type
_entity_poly.pdbx_seq_one_letter_code
_entity_poly.pdbx_strand_id
1 'polypeptide(L)'
;MKRLLILAYDFPPYVSVGGLRPYAWYKYLKEFGVYPIVVTRQWGNKYGSELDYIAPSESTETIVEETECGTIIRTPYKPNLANRLMLKYGSNKFALLRKAITAFYELLQYPFFVGPKSGLYRGAKKYLKSNKIDAIIATGEPFVLFKYASALSRKFNVPWIADYRDPWTENKNRAELPFVRFWERHFMKNAAAMTTVSDFFKMKIGENISLPKTYIIPNGYNPDSVKAVEQTEQCSDVFRIAMTGSINEWHPYKSVISVFAEFVKETNPKIELNFFGINRSEEIQQFAIDNKLEHFIHTYPRMDNASLLENLCRHNVMLLFNDYSYMGTKIYDYLAIRRKIILCYGNDSEAMQLKDRYYPYSLPGKTALSTHLQEDCLNETKAGIVVQDKNHLLSVLTELYNEFSQNGFIECHSINTDKYSRKEGARQLAEMVGTKLS
;
A
#
# COMPACT_ATOMS: atom_id res chain seq x y z
N MET A 1 -24.06 -3.84 -18.48
CA MET A 1 -22.98 -3.67 -17.51
C MET A 1 -21.85 -4.59 -17.92
N LYS A 2 -20.63 -4.09 -18.08
CA LYS A 2 -19.44 -4.90 -18.38
C LYS A 2 -19.10 -5.80 -17.19
N ARG A 3 -18.60 -6.99 -17.42
CA ARG A 3 -18.24 -7.97 -16.36
C ARG A 3 -16.74 -8.12 -16.27
N LEU A 4 -16.14 -7.76 -15.11
CA LEU A 4 -14.70 -7.81 -14.88
C LEU A 4 -14.35 -8.91 -13.88
N LEU A 5 -13.54 -9.90 -14.30
CA LEU A 5 -12.97 -10.89 -13.40
C LEU A 5 -11.69 -10.32 -12.75
N ILE A 6 -11.65 -10.28 -11.44
CA ILE A 6 -10.55 -9.75 -10.63
C ILE A 6 -9.83 -10.90 -9.95
N LEU A 7 -8.58 -11.17 -10.34
CA LEU A 7 -7.72 -12.10 -9.62
C LEU A 7 -6.98 -11.34 -8.52
N ALA A 8 -7.38 -11.55 -7.27
CA ALA A 8 -6.79 -10.93 -6.09
C ALA A 8 -6.50 -12.00 -5.03
N TYR A 9 -5.24 -12.12 -4.61
CA TYR A 9 -4.88 -13.09 -3.57
C TYR A 9 -5.31 -12.58 -2.20
N ASP A 10 -4.88 -11.38 -1.84
CA ASP A 10 -5.27 -10.71 -0.61
C ASP A 10 -6.64 -10.04 -0.80
N PHE A 11 -7.56 -10.40 0.07
CA PHE A 11 -8.94 -9.89 0.03
C PHE A 11 -9.63 -10.14 1.39
N PRO A 12 -10.60 -9.30 1.81
CA PRO A 12 -11.32 -9.55 3.07
C PRO A 12 -11.91 -10.96 3.20
N PRO A 13 -11.92 -11.53 4.43
CA PRO A 13 -11.68 -10.88 5.72
C PRO A 13 -10.20 -10.70 6.11
N TYR A 14 -9.25 -11.15 5.30
CA TYR A 14 -7.82 -10.94 5.56
C TYR A 14 -7.44 -9.47 5.45
N VAL A 15 -6.84 -8.91 6.50
CA VAL A 15 -6.45 -7.50 6.57
C VAL A 15 -5.01 -7.33 6.08
N SER A 16 -4.85 -6.82 4.88
CA SER A 16 -3.54 -6.46 4.32
C SER A 16 -3.65 -5.22 3.44
N VAL A 17 -2.56 -4.48 3.32
CA VAL A 17 -2.45 -3.35 2.37
C VAL A 17 -2.70 -3.83 0.94
N GLY A 18 -2.28 -5.07 0.64
CA GLY A 18 -2.48 -5.71 -0.66
C GLY A 18 -3.94 -5.90 -1.07
N GLY A 19 -4.82 -6.10 -0.08
CA GLY A 19 -6.26 -6.30 -0.30
C GLY A 19 -7.05 -5.01 -0.51
N LEU A 20 -6.52 -3.86 -0.11
CA LEU A 20 -7.29 -2.61 -0.10
C LEU A 20 -7.73 -2.15 -1.49
N ARG A 21 -6.86 -2.25 -2.49
CA ARG A 21 -7.14 -1.83 -3.87
C ARG A 21 -8.17 -2.74 -4.56
N PRO A 22 -8.01 -4.07 -4.61
CA PRO A 22 -9.01 -4.95 -5.20
C PRO A 22 -10.34 -4.95 -4.45
N TYR A 23 -10.32 -4.71 -3.13
CA TYR A 23 -11.55 -4.55 -2.35
C TYR A 23 -12.32 -3.27 -2.73
N ALA A 24 -11.61 -2.17 -2.97
CA ALA A 24 -12.24 -0.94 -3.45
C ALA A 24 -12.85 -1.12 -4.85
N TRP A 25 -12.18 -1.81 -5.76
CA TRP A 25 -12.76 -2.17 -7.05
C TRP A 25 -14.05 -2.99 -6.90
N TYR A 26 -14.00 -4.01 -6.06
CA TYR A 26 -15.18 -4.80 -5.76
C TYR A 26 -16.35 -3.94 -5.23
N LYS A 27 -16.07 -2.99 -4.34
CA LYS A 27 -17.07 -2.16 -3.69
C LYS A 27 -17.70 -1.12 -4.63
N TYR A 28 -16.88 -0.46 -5.47
CA TYR A 28 -17.32 0.72 -6.19
C TYR A 28 -17.55 0.53 -7.70
N LEU A 29 -16.98 -0.49 -8.35
CA LEU A 29 -17.08 -0.66 -9.81
C LEU A 29 -18.50 -0.72 -10.34
N LYS A 30 -19.42 -1.30 -9.57
CA LYS A 30 -20.83 -1.43 -9.96
C LYS A 30 -21.51 -0.06 -10.15
N GLU A 31 -21.12 0.94 -9.36
CA GLU A 31 -21.60 2.32 -9.49
C GLU A 31 -21.19 2.94 -10.84
N PHE A 32 -20.10 2.45 -11.43
CA PHE A 32 -19.56 2.94 -12.71
C PHE A 32 -19.85 2.00 -13.89
N GLY A 33 -20.84 1.14 -13.77
CA GLY A 33 -21.30 0.30 -14.89
C GLY A 33 -20.48 -0.95 -15.14
N VAL A 34 -19.60 -1.36 -14.21
CA VAL A 34 -18.80 -2.58 -14.30
C VAL A 34 -19.16 -3.52 -13.16
N TYR A 35 -19.54 -4.76 -13.48
CA TYR A 35 -19.87 -5.78 -12.49
C TYR A 35 -18.61 -6.56 -12.09
N PRO A 36 -18.14 -6.46 -10.84
CA PRO A 36 -16.95 -7.15 -10.38
C PRO A 36 -17.21 -8.60 -10.00
N ILE A 37 -16.29 -9.48 -10.40
CA ILE A 37 -16.25 -10.89 -10.02
C ILE A 37 -14.87 -11.18 -9.46
N VAL A 38 -14.75 -11.25 -8.15
CA VAL A 38 -13.48 -11.44 -7.47
C VAL A 38 -13.19 -12.91 -7.26
N VAL A 39 -12.00 -13.36 -7.69
CA VAL A 39 -11.48 -14.70 -7.37
C VAL A 39 -10.35 -14.54 -6.37
N THR A 40 -10.54 -15.09 -5.18
CA THR A 40 -9.60 -15.02 -4.07
C THR A 40 -9.49 -16.39 -3.39
N ARG A 41 -8.63 -16.49 -2.37
CA ARG A 41 -8.62 -17.68 -1.51
C ARG A 41 -9.63 -17.55 -0.37
N GLN A 42 -9.97 -18.67 0.25
CA GLN A 42 -10.67 -18.65 1.55
C GLN A 42 -9.68 -18.24 2.65
N TRP A 43 -10.02 -17.20 3.35
CA TRP A 43 -9.28 -16.69 4.49
C TRP A 43 -10.03 -17.00 5.78
N GLY A 44 -9.38 -17.67 6.74
CA GLY A 44 -10.00 -18.07 8.01
C GLY A 44 -9.87 -17.02 9.11
N ASN A 45 -9.00 -16.00 8.95
CA ASN A 45 -8.73 -15.00 9.98
C ASN A 45 -8.79 -13.57 9.41
N LYS A 46 -9.17 -12.63 10.27
CA LYS A 46 -9.31 -11.21 9.94
C LYS A 46 -8.00 -10.41 10.06
N TYR A 47 -7.06 -10.84 10.91
CA TYR A 47 -5.97 -9.98 11.38
C TYR A 47 -4.65 -10.09 10.62
N GLY A 48 -4.50 -11.02 9.69
CA GLY A 48 -3.37 -11.02 8.76
C GLY A 48 -1.99 -11.27 9.40
N SER A 49 -1.88 -12.20 10.35
CA SER A 49 -0.58 -12.67 10.85
C SER A 49 0.13 -13.53 9.80
N GLU A 50 1.45 -13.75 9.97
CA GLU A 50 2.20 -14.67 9.11
C GLU A 50 1.62 -16.09 9.12
N LEU A 51 1.12 -16.55 10.26
CA LEU A 51 0.50 -17.87 10.39
C LEU A 51 -0.86 -17.90 9.68
N ASP A 52 -1.65 -16.84 9.74
CA ASP A 52 -2.91 -16.72 9.02
C ASP A 52 -2.70 -16.76 7.51
N TYR A 53 -1.61 -16.15 7.04
CA TYR A 53 -1.25 -16.17 5.61
C TYR A 53 -1.01 -17.56 5.07
N ILE A 54 -0.61 -18.52 5.89
CA ILE A 54 -0.34 -19.91 5.52
C ILE A 54 -1.33 -20.93 6.09
N ALA A 55 -2.32 -20.49 6.87
CA ALA A 55 -3.34 -21.34 7.46
C ALA A 55 -4.19 -22.03 6.38
N PRO A 56 -4.58 -23.31 6.56
CA PRO A 56 -5.49 -24.01 5.64
C PRO A 56 -6.87 -23.36 5.63
N SER A 57 -7.58 -23.50 4.52
CA SER A 57 -8.99 -23.14 4.46
C SER A 57 -9.85 -24.09 5.27
N GLU A 58 -10.97 -23.61 5.78
CA GLU A 58 -11.96 -24.40 6.51
C GLU A 58 -12.69 -25.38 5.56
N SER A 59 -13.03 -24.94 4.34
CA SER A 59 -13.65 -25.77 3.33
C SER A 59 -12.66 -26.19 2.25
N THR A 60 -12.84 -27.41 1.73
CA THR A 60 -12.10 -27.95 0.57
C THR A 60 -12.75 -27.60 -0.76
N GLU A 61 -13.94 -26.99 -0.74
CA GLU A 61 -14.71 -26.64 -1.92
C GLU A 61 -14.58 -25.14 -2.26
N THR A 62 -14.84 -24.79 -3.51
CA THR A 62 -14.93 -23.40 -3.93
C THR A 62 -16.29 -22.85 -3.55
N ILE A 63 -16.33 -21.77 -2.79
CA ILE A 63 -17.54 -21.07 -2.36
C ILE A 63 -17.77 -19.89 -3.33
N VAL A 64 -19.00 -19.74 -3.81
CA VAL A 64 -19.42 -18.60 -4.64
C VAL A 64 -20.47 -17.81 -3.86
N GLU A 65 -20.19 -16.53 -3.62
CA GLU A 65 -21.05 -15.62 -2.87
C GLU A 65 -21.51 -14.50 -3.82
N GLU A 66 -22.81 -14.36 -3.98
CA GLU A 66 -23.41 -13.20 -4.65
C GLU A 66 -23.76 -12.15 -3.60
N THR A 67 -23.37 -10.92 -3.83
CA THR A 67 -23.62 -9.81 -2.92
C THR A 67 -24.16 -8.60 -3.68
N GLU A 68 -24.52 -7.55 -2.97
CA GLU A 68 -24.93 -6.27 -3.57
C GLU A 68 -23.85 -5.64 -4.46
N CYS A 69 -22.57 -5.79 -4.08
CA CYS A 69 -21.45 -5.21 -4.84
C CYS A 69 -21.06 -6.06 -6.06
N GLY A 70 -21.19 -7.38 -5.99
CA GLY A 70 -20.77 -8.29 -7.06
C GLY A 70 -20.65 -9.74 -6.58
N THR A 71 -19.87 -10.55 -7.32
CA THR A 71 -19.63 -11.97 -7.01
C THR A 71 -18.25 -12.13 -6.37
N ILE A 72 -18.15 -12.97 -5.32
CA ILE A 72 -16.88 -13.41 -4.74
C ILE A 72 -16.75 -14.92 -4.88
N ILE A 73 -15.66 -15.37 -5.47
CA ILE A 73 -15.31 -16.79 -5.65
C ILE A 73 -14.14 -17.09 -4.71
N ARG A 74 -14.43 -17.75 -3.58
CA ARG A 74 -13.44 -18.12 -2.58
C ARG A 74 -12.94 -19.53 -2.83
N THR A 75 -11.68 -19.65 -3.23
CA THR A 75 -11.06 -20.95 -3.55
C THR A 75 -10.35 -21.54 -2.34
N PRO A 76 -10.38 -22.87 -2.16
CA PRO A 76 -9.70 -23.50 -1.04
C PRO A 76 -8.18 -23.36 -1.13
N TYR A 77 -7.56 -23.21 0.02
CA TYR A 77 -6.11 -23.13 0.17
C TYR A 77 -5.58 -24.34 0.95
N LYS A 78 -4.63 -25.05 0.36
CA LYS A 78 -3.92 -26.16 1.01
C LYS A 78 -2.47 -25.77 1.21
N PRO A 79 -1.98 -25.69 2.48
CA PRO A 79 -0.58 -25.41 2.76
C PRO A 79 0.34 -26.44 2.11
N ASN A 80 1.42 -26.00 1.50
CA ASN A 80 2.50 -26.88 1.04
C ASN A 80 3.29 -27.45 2.24
N LEU A 81 4.26 -28.34 1.98
CA LEU A 81 5.03 -28.95 3.06
C LEU A 81 5.77 -27.92 3.91
N ALA A 82 6.36 -26.87 3.32
CA ALA A 82 7.05 -25.83 4.07
C ALA A 82 6.10 -25.10 5.04
N ASN A 83 4.90 -24.75 4.57
CA ASN A 83 3.88 -24.09 5.39
C ASN A 83 3.34 -25.00 6.50
N ARG A 84 3.16 -26.31 6.19
CA ARG A 84 2.75 -27.28 7.22
C ARG A 84 3.80 -27.46 8.32
N LEU A 85 5.09 -27.46 7.95
CA LEU A 85 6.18 -27.50 8.92
C LEU A 85 6.19 -26.25 9.80
N MET A 86 5.97 -25.07 9.21
CA MET A 86 5.90 -23.82 9.96
C MET A 86 4.70 -23.78 10.92
N LEU A 87 3.52 -24.19 10.46
CA LEU A 87 2.31 -24.28 11.30
C LEU A 87 2.46 -25.24 12.49
N LYS A 88 3.17 -26.38 12.26
CA LYS A 88 3.34 -27.42 13.29
C LYS A 88 4.48 -27.14 14.26
N TYR A 89 5.59 -26.58 13.80
CA TYR A 89 6.83 -26.51 14.57
C TYR A 89 7.34 -25.07 14.82
N GLY A 90 6.67 -24.06 14.28
CA GLY A 90 7.06 -22.66 14.39
C GLY A 90 8.15 -22.23 13.41
N SER A 91 8.56 -20.97 13.51
CA SER A 91 9.51 -20.34 12.58
C SER A 91 10.94 -20.85 12.71
N ASN A 92 11.36 -21.32 13.89
CA ASN A 92 12.77 -21.67 14.16
C ASN A 92 13.14 -23.07 13.68
N LYS A 93 12.21 -24.04 13.66
CA LYS A 93 12.51 -25.42 13.27
C LYS A 93 12.44 -25.59 11.75
N PHE A 94 13.34 -26.41 11.22
CA PHE A 94 13.44 -26.78 9.80
C PHE A 94 13.60 -25.58 8.85
N ALA A 95 14.20 -24.47 9.28
CA ALA A 95 14.28 -23.23 8.51
C ALA A 95 14.91 -23.44 7.12
N LEU A 96 16.04 -24.15 7.02
CA LEU A 96 16.72 -24.44 5.74
C LEU A 96 15.85 -25.31 4.82
N LEU A 97 15.25 -26.38 5.36
CA LEU A 97 14.36 -27.26 4.59
C LEU A 97 13.14 -26.49 4.06
N ARG A 98 12.53 -25.65 4.90
CA ARG A 98 11.41 -24.81 4.50
C ARG A 98 11.79 -23.82 3.40
N LYS A 99 12.97 -23.18 3.51
CA LYS A 99 13.50 -22.29 2.46
C LYS A 99 13.70 -23.03 1.15
N ALA A 100 14.29 -24.23 1.17
CA ALA A 100 14.50 -25.05 -0.04
C ALA A 100 13.15 -25.44 -0.70
N ILE A 101 12.17 -25.91 0.09
CA ILE A 101 10.83 -26.26 -0.41
C ILE A 101 10.12 -25.01 -0.98
N THR A 102 10.21 -23.88 -0.32
CA THR A 102 9.59 -22.62 -0.80
C THR A 102 10.23 -22.20 -2.13
N ALA A 103 11.56 -22.22 -2.23
CA ALA A 103 12.28 -21.91 -3.48
C ALA A 103 11.88 -22.87 -4.61
N PHE A 104 11.71 -24.16 -4.33
CA PHE A 104 11.22 -25.13 -5.30
C PHE A 104 9.82 -24.81 -5.82
N TYR A 105 8.87 -24.47 -4.95
CA TYR A 105 7.54 -24.05 -5.40
C TYR A 105 7.55 -22.70 -6.13
N GLU A 106 8.38 -21.75 -5.69
CA GLU A 106 8.56 -20.47 -6.40
C GLU A 106 9.11 -20.67 -7.81
N LEU A 107 10.03 -21.60 -8.00
CA LEU A 107 10.55 -21.96 -9.32
C LEU A 107 9.48 -22.62 -10.20
N LEU A 108 8.76 -23.61 -9.66
CA LEU A 108 7.83 -24.42 -10.43
C LEU A 108 6.46 -23.76 -10.68
N GLN A 109 6.05 -22.77 -9.89
CA GLN A 109 4.76 -22.12 -10.07
C GLN A 109 4.63 -21.39 -11.41
N TYR A 110 5.73 -20.94 -12.00
CA TYR A 110 5.70 -20.22 -13.28
C TYR A 110 5.59 -21.14 -14.50
N PRO A 111 6.33 -22.24 -14.67
CA PRO A 111 6.08 -23.17 -15.77
C PRO A 111 4.80 -24.01 -15.55
N PHE A 112 4.46 -24.37 -14.31
CA PHE A 112 3.35 -25.27 -14.01
C PHE A 112 2.26 -24.61 -13.15
N PHE A 113 1.02 -25.13 -13.21
CA PHE A 113 -0.10 -24.67 -12.36
C PHE A 113 -0.10 -25.41 -11.02
N VAL A 114 1.01 -25.33 -10.30
CA VAL A 114 1.26 -25.99 -9.01
C VAL A 114 1.39 -24.99 -7.87
N GLY A 115 1.41 -25.49 -6.66
CA GLY A 115 1.56 -24.68 -5.46
C GLY A 115 0.25 -24.18 -4.88
N PRO A 116 0.30 -23.58 -3.67
CA PRO A 116 -0.88 -23.23 -2.88
C PRO A 116 -1.80 -22.22 -3.55
N LYS A 117 -1.25 -21.34 -4.40
CA LYS A 117 -1.99 -20.26 -5.07
C LYS A 117 -2.76 -20.73 -6.31
N SER A 118 -2.48 -21.95 -6.82
CA SER A 118 -3.08 -22.49 -8.05
C SER A 118 -4.61 -22.72 -7.96
N GLY A 119 -5.17 -22.69 -6.75
CA GLY A 119 -6.61 -22.70 -6.50
C GLY A 119 -7.33 -21.58 -7.23
N LEU A 120 -6.77 -20.36 -7.25
CA LEU A 120 -7.38 -19.21 -7.92
C LEU A 120 -7.55 -19.46 -9.43
N TYR A 121 -6.52 -20.01 -10.08
CA TYR A 121 -6.61 -20.38 -11.50
C TYR A 121 -7.72 -21.40 -11.75
N ARG A 122 -7.80 -22.45 -10.92
CA ARG A 122 -8.82 -23.50 -11.07
C ARG A 122 -10.23 -22.96 -10.84
N GLY A 123 -10.44 -22.14 -9.81
CA GLY A 123 -11.71 -21.47 -9.51
C GLY A 123 -12.16 -20.55 -10.65
N ALA A 124 -11.28 -19.66 -11.09
CA ALA A 124 -11.54 -18.78 -12.23
C ALA A 124 -11.86 -19.56 -13.50
N LYS A 125 -11.07 -20.60 -13.81
CA LYS A 125 -11.30 -21.46 -14.98
C LYS A 125 -12.64 -22.19 -14.93
N LYS A 126 -13.05 -22.68 -13.74
CA LYS A 126 -14.35 -23.33 -13.54
C LYS A 126 -15.49 -22.33 -13.81
N TYR A 127 -15.39 -21.15 -13.24
CA TYR A 127 -16.40 -20.09 -13.42
C TYR A 127 -16.55 -19.66 -14.89
N LEU A 128 -15.44 -19.45 -15.59
CA LEU A 128 -15.42 -19.01 -17.00
C LEU A 128 -15.95 -20.05 -17.99
N LYS A 129 -16.08 -21.31 -17.61
CA LYS A 129 -16.70 -22.32 -18.47
C LYS A 129 -18.21 -22.09 -18.68
N SER A 130 -18.87 -21.50 -17.70
CA SER A 130 -20.32 -21.27 -17.68
C SER A 130 -20.73 -19.80 -17.68
N ASN A 131 -19.76 -18.87 -17.57
CA ASN A 131 -20.03 -17.46 -17.44
C ASN A 131 -19.17 -16.63 -18.41
N LYS A 132 -19.81 -15.75 -19.15
CA LYS A 132 -19.11 -14.76 -20.01
C LYS A 132 -18.65 -13.57 -19.18
N ILE A 133 -17.48 -13.06 -19.49
CA ILE A 133 -16.91 -11.81 -18.95
C ILE A 133 -16.31 -10.98 -20.07
N ASP A 134 -16.11 -9.69 -19.83
CA ASP A 134 -15.56 -8.75 -20.83
C ASP A 134 -14.06 -8.54 -20.65
N ALA A 135 -13.53 -8.66 -19.44
CA ALA A 135 -12.10 -8.51 -19.17
C ALA A 135 -11.68 -9.26 -17.89
N ILE A 136 -10.36 -9.49 -17.78
CA ILE A 136 -9.70 -10.02 -16.59
C ILE A 136 -8.72 -8.97 -16.09
N ILE A 137 -8.66 -8.70 -14.79
CA ILE A 137 -7.57 -7.96 -14.16
C ILE A 137 -6.90 -8.84 -13.10
N ALA A 138 -5.57 -8.82 -13.07
CA ALA A 138 -4.79 -9.49 -12.04
C ALA A 138 -3.93 -8.47 -11.30
N THR A 139 -4.02 -8.41 -9.96
CA THR A 139 -3.21 -7.51 -9.16
C THR A 139 -1.99 -8.24 -8.56
N GLY A 140 -0.78 -7.76 -8.85
CA GLY A 140 0.45 -8.20 -8.18
C GLY A 140 0.60 -7.46 -6.85
N GLU A 141 1.05 -8.06 -5.78
CA GLU A 141 1.51 -9.40 -5.48
C GLU A 141 0.38 -10.31 -5.01
N PRO A 142 0.52 -11.63 -5.22
CA PRO A 142 1.65 -12.35 -5.83
C PRO A 142 1.60 -12.36 -7.38
N PHE A 143 2.73 -12.16 -8.03
CA PHE A 143 2.83 -12.02 -9.50
C PHE A 143 2.53 -13.28 -10.30
N VAL A 144 2.43 -14.45 -9.66
CA VAL A 144 1.92 -15.66 -10.33
C VAL A 144 0.47 -15.48 -10.85
N LEU A 145 -0.26 -14.50 -10.34
CA LEU A 145 -1.59 -14.14 -10.84
C LEU A 145 -1.54 -13.63 -12.29
N PHE A 146 -0.45 -13.01 -12.72
CA PHE A 146 -0.25 -12.61 -14.12
C PHE A 146 -0.16 -13.81 -15.05
N LYS A 147 0.51 -14.91 -14.62
CA LYS A 147 0.45 -16.18 -15.33
C LYS A 147 -0.98 -16.67 -15.47
N TYR A 148 -1.75 -16.65 -14.38
CA TYR A 148 -3.12 -17.15 -14.40
C TYR A 148 -4.00 -16.30 -15.32
N ALA A 149 -3.91 -14.98 -15.25
CA ALA A 149 -4.64 -14.08 -16.14
C ALA A 149 -4.25 -14.28 -17.60
N SER A 150 -2.95 -14.31 -17.90
CA SER A 150 -2.42 -14.57 -19.25
C SER A 150 -2.92 -15.90 -19.84
N ALA A 151 -2.93 -16.97 -19.04
CA ALA A 151 -3.41 -18.29 -19.47
C ALA A 151 -4.95 -18.34 -19.66
N LEU A 152 -5.71 -17.71 -18.76
CA LEU A 152 -7.18 -17.60 -18.89
C LEU A 152 -7.56 -16.73 -20.09
N SER A 153 -6.89 -15.60 -20.29
CA SER A 153 -7.06 -14.73 -21.45
C SER A 153 -6.94 -15.50 -22.77
N ARG A 154 -5.84 -16.23 -22.95
CA ARG A 154 -5.64 -17.06 -24.14
C ARG A 154 -6.69 -18.16 -24.29
N LYS A 155 -7.07 -18.81 -23.18
CA LYS A 155 -8.01 -19.95 -23.22
C LYS A 155 -9.42 -19.53 -23.55
N PHE A 156 -9.89 -18.39 -23.05
CA PHE A 156 -11.27 -17.94 -23.18
C PHE A 156 -11.42 -16.77 -24.14
N ASN A 157 -10.33 -16.35 -24.79
CA ASN A 157 -10.27 -15.20 -25.70
C ASN A 157 -10.85 -13.92 -25.08
N VAL A 158 -10.39 -13.57 -23.88
CA VAL A 158 -10.80 -12.40 -23.12
C VAL A 158 -9.59 -11.52 -22.84
N PRO A 159 -9.62 -10.19 -23.07
CA PRO A 159 -8.51 -9.31 -22.77
C PRO A 159 -8.19 -9.30 -21.28
N TRP A 160 -6.90 -9.19 -20.93
CA TRP A 160 -6.50 -9.08 -19.54
C TRP A 160 -5.61 -7.87 -19.27
N ILE A 161 -5.71 -7.37 -18.04
CA ILE A 161 -5.03 -6.19 -17.52
C ILE A 161 -4.09 -6.63 -16.41
N ALA A 162 -2.84 -6.17 -16.47
CA ALA A 162 -1.87 -6.35 -15.41
C ALA A 162 -1.89 -5.14 -14.46
N ASP A 163 -2.21 -5.34 -13.18
CA ASP A 163 -2.13 -4.28 -12.18
C ASP A 163 -0.86 -4.42 -11.35
N TYR A 164 0.10 -3.54 -11.59
CA TYR A 164 1.36 -3.44 -10.88
C TYR A 164 1.26 -2.39 -9.76
N ARG A 165 1.14 -2.84 -8.52
CA ARG A 165 1.24 -1.94 -7.35
C ARG A 165 2.70 -1.60 -7.04
N ASP A 166 3.58 -2.55 -7.31
CA ASP A 166 5.04 -2.45 -7.24
C ASP A 166 5.65 -3.11 -8.47
N PRO A 167 6.86 -2.72 -8.91
CA PRO A 167 7.60 -3.47 -9.93
C PRO A 167 7.83 -4.91 -9.50
N TRP A 168 7.65 -5.86 -10.40
CA TRP A 168 7.94 -7.28 -10.13
C TRP A 168 9.44 -7.53 -10.11
N THR A 169 10.13 -7.02 -11.10
CA THR A 169 11.58 -6.93 -11.18
C THR A 169 12.03 -5.48 -10.92
N GLU A 170 13.33 -5.21 -10.86
CA GLU A 170 13.88 -3.88 -10.58
C GLU A 170 13.60 -3.32 -9.17
N ASN A 171 13.39 -4.21 -8.19
CA ASN A 171 13.26 -3.86 -6.77
C ASN A 171 14.44 -4.44 -5.99
N LYS A 172 15.34 -3.58 -5.50
CA LYS A 172 16.56 -3.99 -4.77
C LYS A 172 16.28 -4.80 -3.49
N ASN A 173 15.10 -4.66 -2.92
CA ASN A 173 14.71 -5.40 -1.71
C ASN A 173 14.29 -6.85 -1.99
N ARG A 174 14.27 -7.25 -3.26
CA ARG A 174 13.93 -8.63 -3.67
C ARG A 174 15.13 -9.32 -4.27
N ALA A 175 15.39 -10.53 -3.81
CA ALA A 175 16.36 -11.40 -4.49
C ALA A 175 15.81 -11.72 -5.90
N GLU A 176 16.41 -11.10 -6.92
CA GLU A 176 16.05 -11.39 -8.31
C GLU A 176 16.63 -12.75 -8.73
N LEU A 177 15.73 -13.68 -9.00
CA LEU A 177 16.10 -14.91 -9.67
C LEU A 177 16.10 -14.66 -11.19
N PRO A 178 17.16 -15.05 -11.93
CA PRO A 178 17.34 -14.69 -13.34
C PRO A 178 16.16 -15.04 -14.26
N PHE A 179 15.43 -16.11 -13.93
CA PHE A 179 14.26 -16.55 -14.69
C PHE A 179 13.01 -15.72 -14.45
N VAL A 180 12.96 -14.88 -13.40
CA VAL A 180 11.77 -14.04 -13.09
C VAL A 180 11.56 -13.01 -14.20
N ARG A 181 12.62 -12.36 -14.69
CA ARG A 181 12.57 -11.43 -15.81
C ARG A 181 12.04 -12.09 -17.10
N PHE A 182 12.43 -13.34 -17.35
CA PHE A 182 11.92 -14.10 -18.48
C PHE A 182 10.41 -14.33 -18.36
N TRP A 183 9.93 -14.76 -17.17
CA TRP A 183 8.52 -15.04 -16.96
C TRP A 183 7.66 -13.79 -16.99
N GLU A 184 8.13 -12.68 -16.44
CA GLU A 184 7.44 -11.40 -16.54
C GLU A 184 7.23 -11.03 -18.01
N ARG A 185 8.30 -11.00 -18.81
CA ARG A 185 8.20 -10.77 -20.27
C ARG A 185 7.25 -11.73 -20.96
N HIS A 186 7.32 -13.01 -20.60
CA HIS A 186 6.48 -14.05 -21.23
C HIS A 186 5.00 -13.83 -20.97
N PHE A 187 4.61 -13.53 -19.72
CA PHE A 187 3.19 -13.34 -19.40
C PHE A 187 2.66 -12.00 -19.92
N MET A 188 3.47 -10.97 -19.90
CA MET A 188 3.06 -9.64 -20.33
C MET A 188 2.86 -9.51 -21.85
N LYS A 189 3.38 -10.44 -22.67
CA LYS A 189 3.23 -10.42 -24.14
C LYS A 189 1.77 -10.35 -24.64
N ASN A 190 0.82 -10.89 -23.90
CA ASN A 190 -0.59 -10.86 -24.28
C ASN A 190 -1.46 -10.02 -23.32
N ALA A 191 -0.86 -9.16 -22.48
CA ALA A 191 -1.59 -8.18 -21.72
C ALA A 191 -2.15 -7.11 -22.65
N ALA A 192 -3.45 -6.88 -22.61
CA ALA A 192 -4.11 -5.84 -23.39
C ALA A 192 -3.82 -4.44 -22.83
N ALA A 193 -3.64 -4.34 -21.53
CA ALA A 193 -3.30 -3.10 -20.85
C ALA A 193 -2.58 -3.38 -19.52
N MET A 194 -2.03 -2.32 -18.93
CA MET A 194 -1.41 -2.33 -17.62
C MET A 194 -1.88 -1.12 -16.80
N THR A 195 -2.06 -1.32 -15.50
CA THR A 195 -2.19 -0.22 -14.53
C THR A 195 -1.00 -0.23 -13.59
N THR A 196 -0.56 0.94 -13.16
CA THR A 196 0.44 1.09 -12.10
C THR A 196 0.17 2.36 -11.29
N VAL A 197 0.87 2.56 -10.18
CA VAL A 197 0.56 3.62 -9.23
C VAL A 197 1.26 4.94 -9.51
N SER A 198 2.31 4.95 -10.34
CA SER A 198 3.07 6.16 -10.68
C SER A 198 3.82 6.03 -12.01
N ASP A 199 4.20 7.18 -12.59
CA ASP A 199 5.07 7.20 -13.79
C ASP A 199 6.47 6.66 -13.49
N PHE A 200 6.98 6.85 -12.28
CA PHE A 200 8.24 6.25 -11.86
C PHE A 200 8.19 4.70 -11.93
N PHE A 201 7.13 4.08 -11.41
CA PHE A 201 6.98 2.62 -11.50
C PHE A 201 6.72 2.15 -12.93
N LYS A 202 5.97 2.92 -13.72
CA LYS A 202 5.84 2.65 -15.16
C LYS A 202 7.20 2.59 -15.85
N MET A 203 8.08 3.57 -15.58
CA MET A 203 9.45 3.59 -16.11
C MET A 203 10.23 2.34 -15.64
N LYS A 204 10.21 2.02 -14.33
CA LYS A 204 10.91 0.84 -13.79
C LYS A 204 10.44 -0.47 -14.40
N ILE A 205 9.14 -0.66 -14.57
CA ILE A 205 8.58 -1.83 -15.23
C ILE A 205 9.04 -1.90 -16.68
N GLY A 206 9.10 -0.75 -17.37
CA GLY A 206 9.58 -0.63 -18.75
C GLY A 206 11.06 -1.00 -18.95
N GLU A 207 11.89 -1.01 -17.91
CA GLU A 207 13.27 -1.51 -18.00
C GLU A 207 13.34 -3.02 -18.31
N ASN A 208 12.31 -3.78 -17.98
CA ASN A 208 12.27 -5.23 -18.24
C ASN A 208 11.31 -5.65 -19.35
N ILE A 209 10.17 -4.99 -19.54
CA ILE A 209 9.14 -5.40 -20.49
C ILE A 209 8.83 -4.30 -21.52
N SER A 210 8.35 -4.71 -22.70
CA SER A 210 7.66 -3.78 -23.61
C SER A 210 6.31 -3.44 -22.99
N LEU A 211 6.10 -2.17 -22.67
CA LEU A 211 4.90 -1.70 -21.98
C LEU A 211 3.68 -1.82 -22.90
N PRO A 212 2.61 -2.51 -22.50
CA PRO A 212 1.31 -2.39 -23.16
C PRO A 212 0.73 -0.99 -22.88
N LYS A 213 -0.47 -0.71 -23.39
CA LYS A 213 -1.18 0.52 -23.04
C LYS A 213 -1.27 0.66 -21.52
N THR A 214 -0.66 1.71 -20.97
CA THR A 214 -0.44 1.85 -19.53
C THR A 214 -1.20 3.04 -18.98
N TYR A 215 -1.86 2.82 -17.85
CA TYR A 215 -2.63 3.81 -17.10
C TYR A 215 -2.06 3.97 -15.69
N ILE A 216 -1.92 5.22 -15.25
CA ILE A 216 -1.51 5.53 -13.89
C ILE A 216 -2.80 5.68 -13.06
N ILE A 217 -2.99 4.75 -12.13
CA ILE A 217 -4.07 4.78 -11.15
C ILE A 217 -3.42 4.71 -9.77
N PRO A 218 -3.26 5.82 -9.05
CA PRO A 218 -2.63 5.84 -7.74
C PRO A 218 -3.32 4.93 -6.73
N ASN A 219 -2.63 4.58 -5.66
CA ASN A 219 -3.30 4.11 -4.44
C ASN A 219 -4.15 5.27 -3.88
N GLY A 220 -4.97 4.98 -2.86
CA GLY A 220 -5.82 6.03 -2.33
C GLY A 220 -6.38 5.66 -0.96
N TYR A 221 -7.11 6.59 -0.38
CA TYR A 221 -7.86 6.39 0.86
C TYR A 221 -9.25 5.80 0.60
N ASN A 222 -9.86 5.24 1.65
CA ASN A 222 -11.24 4.79 1.61
C ASN A 222 -12.19 5.95 2.01
N PRO A 223 -13.01 6.49 1.10
CA PRO A 223 -13.86 7.63 1.41
C PRO A 223 -14.90 7.33 2.49
N ASP A 224 -15.39 6.08 2.61
CA ASP A 224 -16.38 5.76 3.64
C ASP A 224 -15.79 5.74 5.04
N SER A 225 -14.53 5.30 5.18
CA SER A 225 -13.84 5.35 6.48
C SER A 225 -13.60 6.78 6.93
N VAL A 226 -13.32 7.68 6.01
CA VAL A 226 -13.12 9.11 6.29
C VAL A 226 -14.43 9.78 6.67
N LYS A 227 -15.51 9.50 5.93
CA LYS A 227 -16.84 10.05 6.24
C LYS A 227 -17.30 9.70 7.65
N ALA A 228 -16.92 8.54 8.17
CA ALA A 228 -17.26 8.12 9.52
C ALA A 228 -16.60 8.99 10.62
N VAL A 229 -15.51 9.66 10.32
CA VAL A 229 -14.73 10.49 11.26
C VAL A 229 -14.71 11.99 10.89
N GLU A 230 -15.48 12.40 9.89
CA GLU A 230 -15.49 13.77 9.33
C GLU A 230 -15.84 14.84 10.38
N GLN A 231 -16.65 14.47 11.40
CA GLN A 231 -17.08 15.38 12.47
C GLN A 231 -16.09 15.42 13.64
N THR A 232 -14.98 14.68 13.59
CA THR A 232 -14.01 14.64 14.68
C THR A 232 -13.14 15.90 14.65
N GLU A 233 -13.24 16.71 15.72
CA GLU A 233 -12.48 17.95 15.88
C GLU A 233 -11.02 17.68 16.30
N GLN A 234 -10.15 18.65 16.03
CA GLN A 234 -8.79 18.66 16.52
C GLN A 234 -8.77 18.87 18.05
N CYS A 235 -7.75 18.36 18.71
CA CYS A 235 -7.48 18.70 20.11
C CYS A 235 -7.11 20.19 20.22
N SER A 236 -7.74 20.90 21.14
CA SER A 236 -7.51 22.32 21.38
C SER A 236 -6.64 22.63 22.61
N ASP A 237 -6.41 21.63 23.47
CA ASP A 237 -5.69 21.80 24.74
C ASP A 237 -4.19 21.55 24.63
N VAL A 238 -3.79 20.68 23.70
CA VAL A 238 -2.41 20.26 23.47
C VAL A 238 -2.17 20.19 21.97
N PHE A 239 -1.09 20.77 21.50
CA PHE A 239 -0.68 20.69 20.10
C PHE A 239 -0.17 19.28 19.79
N ARG A 240 -0.89 18.52 18.97
CA ARG A 240 -0.61 17.12 18.69
C ARG A 240 -0.13 16.88 17.28
N ILE A 241 1.03 16.26 17.18
CA ILE A 241 1.61 15.79 15.90
C ILE A 241 1.52 14.27 15.86
N ALA A 242 1.03 13.69 14.78
CA ALA A 242 0.93 12.23 14.61
C ALA A 242 1.74 11.69 13.44
N MET A 243 2.30 10.51 13.61
CA MET A 243 2.91 9.70 12.56
C MET A 243 2.43 8.26 12.65
N THR A 244 2.15 7.62 11.50
CA THR A 244 1.68 6.22 11.46
C THR A 244 2.56 5.29 10.64
N GLY A 245 2.53 4.02 10.98
CA GLY A 245 3.11 2.91 10.21
C GLY A 245 4.64 2.91 10.15
N SER A 246 5.22 2.06 9.32
CA SER A 246 6.65 1.73 9.35
C SER A 246 7.58 2.92 9.09
N ILE A 247 8.68 2.95 9.82
CA ILE A 247 9.83 3.85 9.63
C ILE A 247 10.93 3.04 8.93
N ASN A 248 11.27 3.44 7.71
CA ASN A 248 12.27 2.77 6.89
C ASN A 248 13.70 3.22 7.22
N GLU A 249 14.71 2.47 6.76
CA GLU A 249 16.12 2.75 7.00
C GLU A 249 16.58 4.11 6.42
N TRP A 250 15.94 4.59 5.35
CA TRP A 250 16.24 5.87 4.71
C TRP A 250 15.50 7.06 5.34
N HIS A 251 14.66 6.84 6.35
CA HIS A 251 13.93 7.91 7.02
C HIS A 251 14.79 8.55 8.11
N PRO A 252 14.93 9.89 8.14
CA PRO A 252 15.77 10.63 9.09
C PRO A 252 15.04 10.86 10.43
N TYR A 253 14.37 9.83 10.98
CA TYR A 253 13.53 9.99 12.16
C TYR A 253 14.29 10.47 13.41
N LYS A 254 15.57 10.04 13.59
CA LYS A 254 16.40 10.50 14.72
C LYS A 254 16.65 12.00 14.65
N SER A 255 16.93 12.52 13.47
CA SER A 255 17.08 13.95 13.21
C SER A 255 15.82 14.72 13.56
N VAL A 256 14.66 14.25 13.07
CA VAL A 256 13.36 14.91 13.34
C VAL A 256 13.05 14.93 14.84
N ILE A 257 13.24 13.81 15.55
CA ILE A 257 13.01 13.74 17.00
C ILE A 257 13.99 14.63 17.76
N SER A 258 15.25 14.78 17.29
CA SER A 258 16.23 15.67 17.92
C SER A 258 15.81 17.14 17.79
N VAL A 259 15.31 17.58 16.64
CA VAL A 259 14.77 18.93 16.45
C VAL A 259 13.53 19.16 17.32
N PHE A 260 12.65 18.15 17.42
CA PHE A 260 11.52 18.23 18.34
C PHE A 260 11.96 18.38 19.80
N ALA A 261 13.01 17.67 20.22
CA ALA A 261 13.59 17.78 21.56
C ALA A 261 14.17 19.17 21.83
N GLU A 262 14.85 19.77 20.84
CA GLU A 262 15.35 21.14 20.90
C GLU A 262 14.20 22.14 21.08
N PHE A 263 13.17 22.05 20.23
CA PHE A 263 11.97 22.88 20.32
C PHE A 263 11.31 22.81 21.71
N VAL A 264 11.14 21.61 22.28
CA VAL A 264 10.55 21.40 23.60
C VAL A 264 11.39 22.05 24.70
N LYS A 265 12.72 21.91 24.65
CA LYS A 265 13.64 22.49 25.66
C LYS A 265 13.64 24.02 25.65
N GLU A 266 13.54 24.63 24.48
CA GLU A 266 13.59 26.08 24.33
C GLU A 266 12.28 26.77 24.70
N THR A 267 11.13 26.13 24.37
CA THR A 267 9.82 26.78 24.46
C THR A 267 8.93 26.23 25.57
N ASN A 268 9.27 25.08 26.16
CA ASN A 268 8.45 24.36 27.15
C ASN A 268 6.93 24.30 26.76
N PRO A 269 6.59 23.87 25.57
CA PRO A 269 5.25 23.98 25.00
C PRO A 269 4.31 22.90 25.52
N LYS A 270 3.00 23.12 25.38
CA LYS A 270 2.00 22.05 25.49
C LYS A 270 1.91 21.29 24.16
N ILE A 271 2.79 20.31 23.94
CA ILE A 271 2.92 19.58 22.68
C ILE A 271 3.09 18.08 22.91
N GLU A 272 2.61 17.28 21.98
CA GLU A 272 2.83 15.83 21.94
C GLU A 272 3.22 15.39 20.53
N LEU A 273 4.18 14.47 20.43
CA LEU A 273 4.55 13.74 19.21
C LEU A 273 4.18 12.27 19.37
N ASN A 274 3.17 11.83 18.61
CA ASN A 274 2.50 10.55 18.78
C ASN A 274 2.77 9.62 17.59
N PHE A 275 3.28 8.42 17.87
CA PHE A 275 3.60 7.40 16.86
C PHE A 275 2.65 6.21 16.97
N PHE A 276 1.96 5.85 15.88
CA PHE A 276 0.97 4.78 15.85
C PHE A 276 1.42 3.59 14.99
N GLY A 277 1.51 2.41 15.60
CA GLY A 277 1.78 1.15 14.89
C GLY A 277 3.14 1.12 14.17
N ILE A 278 4.14 1.81 14.71
CA ILE A 278 5.48 1.88 14.14
C ILE A 278 6.32 0.63 14.46
N ASN A 279 7.30 0.35 13.64
CA ASN A 279 8.23 -0.78 13.82
C ASN A 279 9.48 -0.46 14.67
N ARG A 280 9.59 0.79 15.20
CA ARG A 280 10.73 1.27 15.99
C ARG A 280 10.28 1.85 17.35
N SER A 281 9.20 1.31 17.91
CA SER A 281 8.62 1.82 19.16
C SER A 281 9.61 1.81 20.32
N GLU A 282 10.33 0.70 20.51
CA GLU A 282 11.31 0.56 21.60
C GLU A 282 12.46 1.57 21.47
N GLU A 283 12.97 1.77 20.24
CA GLU A 283 14.06 2.70 19.98
C GLU A 283 13.64 4.17 20.24
N ILE A 284 12.41 4.53 19.85
CA ILE A 284 11.86 5.87 20.09
C ILE A 284 11.55 6.10 21.57
N GLN A 285 11.00 5.12 22.25
CA GLN A 285 10.75 5.20 23.70
C GLN A 285 12.07 5.34 24.48
N GLN A 286 13.10 4.57 24.11
CA GLN A 286 14.40 4.69 24.77
C GLN A 286 15.00 6.09 24.54
N PHE A 287 14.91 6.63 23.32
CA PHE A 287 15.33 7.99 23.03
C PHE A 287 14.58 9.03 23.88
N ALA A 288 13.26 8.87 24.06
CA ALA A 288 12.47 9.75 24.89
C ALA A 288 12.92 9.73 26.37
N ILE A 289 13.19 8.54 26.92
CA ILE A 289 13.72 8.38 28.28
C ILE A 289 15.09 9.05 28.43
N ASP A 290 16.01 8.77 27.53
CA ASP A 290 17.40 9.27 27.57
C ASP A 290 17.44 10.81 27.50
N ASN A 291 16.44 11.44 26.88
CA ASN A 291 16.35 12.90 26.70
C ASN A 291 15.32 13.57 27.62
N LYS A 292 14.66 12.84 28.52
CA LYS A 292 13.61 13.33 29.44
C LYS A 292 12.39 13.91 28.69
N LEU A 293 11.96 13.21 27.64
CA LEU A 293 10.84 13.59 26.76
C LEU A 293 9.63 12.65 26.86
N GLU A 294 9.54 11.82 27.90
CA GLU A 294 8.49 10.81 28.07
C GLU A 294 7.08 11.42 28.16
N HIS A 295 7.01 12.68 28.59
CA HIS A 295 5.74 13.43 28.63
C HIS A 295 5.34 14.06 27.29
N PHE A 296 6.23 14.04 26.30
CA PHE A 296 6.04 14.68 24.99
C PHE A 296 6.03 13.71 23.84
N ILE A 297 6.65 12.52 23.97
CA ILE A 297 6.76 11.52 22.90
C ILE A 297 6.11 10.22 23.33
N HIS A 298 5.11 9.80 22.57
CA HIS A 298 4.34 8.59 22.88
C HIS A 298 4.32 7.62 21.69
N THR A 299 4.34 6.33 21.99
CA THR A 299 4.17 5.27 20.98
C THR A 299 2.96 4.41 21.31
N TYR A 300 2.14 4.13 20.31
CA TYR A 300 0.93 3.33 20.45
C TYR A 300 1.03 2.06 19.59
N PRO A 301 0.50 0.93 20.06
CA PRO A 301 0.48 -0.29 19.28
C PRO A 301 -0.36 -0.14 18.01
N ARG A 302 -0.25 -1.12 17.12
CA ARG A 302 -1.11 -1.20 15.94
C ARG A 302 -2.57 -1.38 16.38
N MET A 303 -3.45 -0.61 15.78
CA MET A 303 -4.89 -0.63 16.02
C MET A 303 -5.66 -0.84 14.70
N ASP A 304 -6.97 -1.04 14.78
CA ASP A 304 -7.81 -1.11 13.61
C ASP A 304 -7.91 0.26 12.89
N ASN A 305 -8.29 0.23 11.61
CA ASN A 305 -8.26 1.44 10.77
C ASN A 305 -9.26 2.52 11.23
N ALA A 306 -10.41 2.14 11.79
CA ALA A 306 -11.41 3.11 12.24
C ALA A 306 -10.91 3.87 13.46
N SER A 307 -10.41 3.13 14.46
CA SER A 307 -9.79 3.71 15.68
C SER A 307 -8.57 4.57 15.33
N LEU A 308 -7.76 4.15 14.35
CA LEU A 308 -6.61 4.92 13.90
C LEU A 308 -7.06 6.25 13.28
N LEU A 309 -8.00 6.24 12.34
CA LEU A 309 -8.46 7.46 11.68
C LEU A 309 -9.10 8.43 12.68
N GLU A 310 -9.89 7.95 13.62
CA GLU A 310 -10.46 8.78 14.68
C GLU A 310 -9.36 9.46 15.51
N ASN A 311 -8.35 8.70 15.93
CA ASN A 311 -7.20 9.27 16.64
C ASN A 311 -6.47 10.32 15.81
N LEU A 312 -6.19 10.02 14.52
CA LEU A 312 -5.51 10.97 13.63
C LEU A 312 -6.31 12.26 13.44
N CYS A 313 -7.64 12.18 13.34
CA CYS A 313 -8.50 13.36 13.23
C CYS A 313 -8.39 14.31 14.43
N ARG A 314 -8.09 13.78 15.63
CA ARG A 314 -7.87 14.56 16.85
C ARG A 314 -6.51 15.26 16.90
N HIS A 315 -5.59 14.92 16.00
CA HIS A 315 -4.27 15.56 15.90
C HIS A 315 -4.34 16.80 15.00
N ASN A 316 -3.46 17.75 15.27
CA ASN A 316 -3.41 19.01 14.56
C ASN A 316 -2.58 18.92 13.28
N VAL A 317 -1.49 18.13 13.33
CA VAL A 317 -0.52 18.00 12.23
C VAL A 317 -0.12 16.54 12.04
N MET A 318 0.09 16.14 10.78
CA MET A 318 0.59 14.83 10.40
C MET A 318 2.07 14.91 10.01
N LEU A 319 2.91 14.10 10.63
CA LEU A 319 4.31 13.94 10.25
C LEU A 319 4.45 12.85 9.19
N LEU A 320 5.14 13.17 8.10
CA LEU A 320 5.46 12.24 7.03
C LEU A 320 6.96 12.29 6.73
N PHE A 321 7.59 11.13 6.58
CA PHE A 321 8.97 11.04 6.08
C PHE A 321 8.98 10.88 4.56
N ASN A 322 9.99 11.48 3.92
CA ASN A 322 10.10 11.49 2.46
C ASN A 322 10.46 10.10 1.92
N ASP A 323 9.58 9.56 1.09
CA ASP A 323 9.76 8.31 0.34
C ASP A 323 10.18 8.54 -1.11
N TYR A 324 10.48 9.79 -1.47
CA TYR A 324 10.98 10.21 -2.78
C TYR A 324 10.10 9.75 -3.96
N SER A 325 10.63 8.86 -4.80
CA SER A 325 9.91 8.31 -5.96
C SER A 325 8.87 7.22 -5.61
N TYR A 326 8.70 6.93 -4.32
CA TYR A 326 7.68 6.03 -3.81
C TYR A 326 6.59 6.84 -3.09
N MET A 327 5.34 6.52 -3.40
CA MET A 327 4.20 7.25 -2.85
C MET A 327 3.56 6.51 -1.69
N GLY A 328 4.17 5.98 -0.75
CA GLY A 328 3.57 5.23 0.38
C GLY A 328 2.04 5.33 0.56
N THR A 329 1.43 4.57 1.41
CA THR A 329 -0.04 4.62 1.59
C THR A 329 -0.51 5.63 2.63
N LYS A 330 0.36 6.05 3.53
CA LYS A 330 0.05 6.94 4.67
C LYS A 330 -0.45 8.32 4.21
N ILE A 331 0.20 8.88 3.20
CA ILE A 331 -0.14 10.21 2.68
C ILE A 331 -1.61 10.31 2.27
N TYR A 332 -2.20 9.23 1.74
CA TYR A 332 -3.59 9.24 1.31
C TYR A 332 -4.56 9.39 2.50
N ASP A 333 -4.31 8.69 3.61
CA ASP A 333 -5.11 8.84 4.81
C ASP A 333 -4.97 10.25 5.40
N TYR A 334 -3.76 10.82 5.39
CA TYR A 334 -3.51 12.18 5.85
C TYR A 334 -4.21 13.25 4.98
N LEU A 335 -4.18 13.09 3.66
CA LEU A 335 -4.94 13.94 2.73
C LEU A 335 -6.44 13.87 3.00
N ALA A 336 -6.95 12.67 3.28
CA ALA A 336 -8.36 12.40 3.46
C ALA A 336 -8.93 13.07 4.72
N ILE A 337 -8.21 13.01 5.84
CA ILE A 337 -8.63 13.64 7.11
C ILE A 337 -8.40 15.16 7.13
N ARG A 338 -7.76 15.71 6.08
CA ARG A 338 -7.52 17.16 5.92
C ARG A 338 -6.81 17.78 7.13
N ARG A 339 -5.75 17.11 7.60
CA ARG A 339 -4.81 17.70 8.57
C ARG A 339 -3.55 18.14 7.84
N LYS A 340 -2.97 19.26 8.29
CA LYS A 340 -1.75 19.80 7.69
C LYS A 340 -0.61 18.79 7.80
N ILE A 341 0.08 18.51 6.71
CA ILE A 341 1.16 17.51 6.63
C ILE A 341 2.50 18.23 6.65
N ILE A 342 3.43 17.80 7.51
CA ILE A 342 4.84 18.19 7.45
C ILE A 342 5.63 17.01 6.88
N LEU A 343 6.27 17.21 5.72
CA LEU A 343 7.08 16.21 5.04
C LEU A 343 8.56 16.46 5.30
N CYS A 344 9.25 15.58 6.00
CA CYS A 344 10.67 15.67 6.36
C CYS A 344 11.51 14.60 5.66
N TYR A 345 12.60 14.92 4.95
CA TYR A 345 13.06 16.25 4.55
C TYR A 345 13.17 16.32 3.02
N GLY A 346 13.11 17.53 2.47
CA GLY A 346 13.33 17.76 1.05
C GLY A 346 14.82 17.77 0.68
N ASN A 347 15.67 18.43 1.49
CA ASN A 347 17.08 18.64 1.16
C ASN A 347 18.00 18.68 2.40
N ASP A 348 17.84 17.74 3.34
CA ASP A 348 18.72 17.61 4.51
C ASP A 348 19.90 16.68 4.20
N SER A 349 21.11 17.04 4.62
CA SER A 349 22.34 16.30 4.32
C SER A 349 22.36 14.88 4.90
N GLU A 350 21.85 14.69 6.12
CA GLU A 350 21.74 13.38 6.75
C GLU A 350 20.68 12.51 6.05
N ALA A 351 19.54 13.11 5.72
CA ALA A 351 18.48 12.44 4.96
C ALA A 351 18.98 11.97 3.58
N MET A 352 19.77 12.79 2.90
CA MET A 352 20.36 12.42 1.61
C MET A 352 21.36 11.27 1.73
N GLN A 353 22.19 11.24 2.78
CA GLN A 353 23.10 10.12 3.05
C GLN A 353 22.34 8.81 3.34
N LEU A 354 21.26 8.86 4.12
CA LEU A 354 20.41 7.71 4.39
C LEU A 354 19.73 7.21 3.11
N LYS A 355 19.23 8.12 2.26
CA LYS A 355 18.67 7.81 0.94
C LYS A 355 19.68 7.08 0.07
N ASP A 356 20.88 7.62 -0.10
CA ASP A 356 21.91 7.04 -0.96
C ASP A 356 22.30 5.63 -0.52
N ARG A 357 22.31 5.39 0.79
CA ARG A 357 22.70 4.11 1.39
C ARG A 357 21.60 3.06 1.36
N TYR A 358 20.35 3.43 1.65
CA TYR A 358 19.30 2.46 1.97
C TYR A 358 18.10 2.50 1.03
N TYR A 359 17.98 3.51 0.15
CA TYR A 359 16.80 3.62 -0.69
C TYR A 359 16.73 2.47 -1.71
N PRO A 360 15.56 1.77 -1.82
CA PRO A 360 15.48 0.50 -2.54
C PRO A 360 15.48 0.65 -4.08
N TYR A 361 15.25 1.86 -4.60
CA TYR A 361 15.16 2.08 -6.04
C TYR A 361 16.35 2.88 -6.56
N SER A 362 16.92 2.44 -7.67
CA SER A 362 17.86 3.26 -8.43
C SER A 362 17.10 4.42 -9.05
N LEU A 363 17.48 5.64 -8.71
CA LEU A 363 16.91 6.81 -9.33
C LEU A 363 17.53 6.97 -10.73
N PRO A 364 16.73 7.33 -11.74
CA PRO A 364 17.28 7.66 -13.05
C PRO A 364 18.18 8.89 -12.91
N GLY A 365 19.17 9.00 -13.77
CA GLY A 365 19.97 10.20 -13.91
C GLY A 365 19.11 11.42 -14.30
N LYS A 366 19.53 12.23 -15.23
CA LYS A 366 18.69 13.33 -15.73
C LYS A 366 17.43 12.76 -16.42
N THR A 367 16.27 12.94 -15.80
CA THR A 367 14.96 12.54 -16.33
C THR A 367 13.97 13.68 -16.16
N ALA A 368 12.99 13.76 -17.05
CA ALA A 368 11.85 14.67 -16.91
C ALA A 368 10.81 14.19 -15.88
N LEU A 369 10.93 12.95 -15.41
CA LEU A 369 10.02 12.40 -14.41
C LEU A 369 10.41 12.88 -13.01
N SER A 370 9.41 13.26 -12.22
CA SER A 370 9.64 13.56 -10.82
C SER A 370 10.08 12.32 -10.04
N THR A 371 11.04 12.54 -9.16
CA THR A 371 11.51 11.57 -8.17
C THR A 371 11.15 11.98 -6.74
N HIS A 372 10.19 12.91 -6.59
CA HIS A 372 9.73 13.46 -5.31
C HIS A 372 8.18 13.48 -5.27
N LEU A 373 7.58 12.31 -5.42
CA LEU A 373 6.13 12.18 -5.62
C LEU A 373 5.27 12.69 -4.46
N GLN A 374 5.77 12.58 -3.24
CA GLN A 374 5.06 13.10 -2.06
C GLN A 374 5.10 14.64 -2.03
N GLU A 375 6.23 15.23 -2.39
CA GLU A 375 6.38 16.70 -2.50
C GLU A 375 5.45 17.25 -3.58
N ASP A 376 5.44 16.63 -4.76
CA ASP A 376 4.52 17.01 -5.85
C ASP A 376 3.07 16.94 -5.42
N CYS A 377 2.70 15.87 -4.70
CA CYS A 377 1.36 15.69 -4.16
C CYS A 377 0.98 16.79 -3.17
N LEU A 378 1.86 17.14 -2.23
CA LEU A 378 1.61 18.21 -1.27
C LEU A 378 1.51 19.58 -1.94
N ASN A 379 2.36 19.86 -2.92
CA ASN A 379 2.34 21.11 -3.68
C ASN A 379 1.04 21.25 -4.49
N GLU A 380 0.60 20.17 -5.15
CA GLU A 380 -0.64 20.14 -5.92
C GLU A 380 -1.89 20.26 -5.04
N THR A 381 -1.90 19.56 -3.90
CA THR A 381 -3.07 19.52 -3.02
C THR A 381 -3.09 20.64 -1.99
N LYS A 382 -2.01 21.40 -1.83
CA LYS A 382 -1.81 22.39 -0.77
C LYS A 382 -2.06 21.82 0.64
N ALA A 383 -1.83 20.51 0.81
CA ALA A 383 -2.17 19.81 2.04
C ALA A 383 -1.10 19.93 3.13
N GLY A 384 0.07 20.53 2.83
CA GLY A 384 1.14 20.57 3.82
C GLY A 384 2.37 21.35 3.40
N ILE A 385 3.43 21.17 4.16
CA ILE A 385 4.70 21.88 4.04
C ILE A 385 5.81 20.85 3.76
N VAL A 386 6.61 21.09 2.72
CA VAL A 386 7.84 20.35 2.47
C VAL A 386 8.96 21.01 3.27
N VAL A 387 9.32 20.37 4.36
CA VAL A 387 10.38 20.83 5.26
C VAL A 387 11.73 20.46 4.65
N GLN A 388 12.60 21.45 4.43
CA GLN A 388 13.86 21.24 3.71
C GLN A 388 14.91 20.53 4.56
N ASP A 389 15.15 21.03 5.79
CA ASP A 389 16.20 20.59 6.69
C ASP A 389 15.79 20.81 8.17
N LYS A 390 16.72 20.55 9.09
CA LYS A 390 16.55 20.69 10.54
C LYS A 390 16.15 22.10 10.95
N ASN A 391 16.79 23.12 10.41
CA ASN A 391 16.52 24.53 10.76
C ASN A 391 15.12 24.94 10.28
N HIS A 392 14.75 24.53 9.07
CA HIS A 392 13.41 24.75 8.55
C HIS A 392 12.35 24.00 9.38
N LEU A 393 12.63 22.79 9.87
CA LEU A 393 11.71 22.07 10.76
C LEU A 393 11.46 22.86 12.05
N LEU A 394 12.51 23.39 12.68
CA LEU A 394 12.37 24.18 13.90
C LEU A 394 11.51 25.43 13.67
N SER A 395 11.73 26.15 12.55
CA SER A 395 10.89 27.30 12.15
C SER A 395 9.43 26.89 11.94
N VAL A 396 9.17 25.83 11.21
CA VAL A 396 7.81 25.32 10.95
C VAL A 396 7.10 24.88 12.23
N LEU A 397 7.80 24.21 13.15
CA LEU A 397 7.23 23.86 14.46
C LEU A 397 6.85 25.11 15.26
N THR A 398 7.69 26.13 15.24
CA THR A 398 7.44 27.40 15.92
C THR A 398 6.22 28.12 15.32
N GLU A 399 6.12 28.20 13.99
CA GLU A 399 5.01 28.84 13.29
C GLU A 399 3.68 28.12 13.57
N LEU A 400 3.68 26.79 13.46
CA LEU A 400 2.48 25.97 13.71
C LEU A 400 2.05 26.00 15.18
N TYR A 401 3.01 26.00 16.12
CA TYR A 401 2.69 26.12 17.54
C TYR A 401 2.10 27.50 17.88
N ASN A 402 2.58 28.57 17.26
CA ASN A 402 2.02 29.90 17.39
C ASN A 402 0.60 29.98 16.82
N GLU A 403 0.36 29.42 15.62
CA GLU A 403 -0.97 29.31 15.04
C GLU A 403 -1.94 28.56 15.96
N PHE A 404 -1.51 27.39 16.49
CA PHE A 404 -2.28 26.62 17.44
C PHE A 404 -2.56 27.39 18.74
N SER A 405 -1.58 28.08 19.29
CA SER A 405 -1.72 28.86 20.53
C SER A 405 -2.73 30.00 20.42
N GLN A 406 -2.89 30.55 19.21
CA GLN A 406 -3.84 31.63 18.93
C GLN A 406 -5.24 31.09 18.64
N ASN A 407 -5.37 30.01 17.89
CA ASN A 407 -6.62 29.53 17.33
C ASN A 407 -7.21 28.28 18.04
N GLY A 408 -6.37 27.50 18.74
CA GLY A 408 -6.72 26.20 19.29
C GLY A 408 -6.74 25.06 18.27
N PHE A 409 -6.44 25.33 16.99
CA PHE A 409 -6.39 24.36 15.90
C PHE A 409 -5.44 24.82 14.79
N ILE A 410 -5.14 23.93 13.85
CA ILE A 410 -4.35 24.24 12.64
C ILE A 410 -5.24 24.17 11.42
N GLU A 411 -5.24 25.21 10.62
CA GLU A 411 -5.99 25.25 9.36
C GLU A 411 -5.31 24.42 8.25
N CYS A 412 -6.10 23.69 7.50
CA CYS A 412 -5.65 22.97 6.32
C CYS A 412 -6.58 23.21 5.13
N HIS A 413 -6.17 24.08 4.22
CA HIS A 413 -6.92 24.44 3.01
C HIS A 413 -6.58 23.54 1.82
N SER A 414 -6.61 22.22 2.03
CA SER A 414 -6.29 21.26 0.98
C SER A 414 -7.34 21.24 -0.13
N ILE A 415 -6.86 21.10 -1.38
CA ILE A 415 -7.67 21.06 -2.60
C ILE A 415 -7.39 19.76 -3.37
N ASN A 416 -8.31 19.37 -4.26
CA ASN A 416 -8.15 18.24 -5.18
C ASN A 416 -7.81 16.89 -4.51
N THR A 417 -8.07 16.72 -3.22
CA THR A 417 -7.75 15.49 -2.49
C THR A 417 -8.61 14.31 -2.96
N ASP A 418 -9.82 14.56 -3.48
CA ASP A 418 -10.77 13.53 -3.92
C ASP A 418 -10.24 12.64 -5.05
N LYS A 419 -9.31 13.16 -5.88
CA LYS A 419 -8.65 12.38 -6.93
C LYS A 419 -7.81 11.22 -6.38
N TYR A 420 -7.43 11.27 -5.10
CA TYR A 420 -6.71 10.23 -4.39
C TYR A 420 -7.64 9.30 -3.60
N SER A 421 -8.93 9.29 -3.87
CA SER A 421 -9.83 8.30 -3.30
C SER A 421 -9.77 6.98 -4.08
N ARG A 422 -9.92 5.85 -3.37
CA ARG A 422 -10.04 4.53 -4.03
C ARG A 422 -11.30 4.42 -4.88
N LYS A 423 -12.32 5.22 -4.60
CA LYS A 423 -13.54 5.30 -5.42
C LYS A 423 -13.23 5.92 -6.78
N GLU A 424 -12.44 6.99 -6.81
CA GLU A 424 -11.97 7.59 -8.06
C GLU A 424 -11.07 6.61 -8.86
N GLY A 425 -10.19 5.88 -8.18
CA GLY A 425 -9.41 4.82 -8.83
C GLY A 425 -10.28 3.71 -9.44
N ALA A 426 -11.39 3.35 -8.81
CA ALA A 426 -12.36 2.41 -9.37
C ALA A 426 -13.10 3.00 -10.59
N ARG A 427 -13.42 4.30 -10.57
CA ARG A 427 -14.02 5.01 -11.72
C ARG A 427 -13.10 5.00 -12.94
N GLN A 428 -11.80 5.30 -12.72
CA GLN A 428 -10.78 5.28 -13.79
C GLN A 428 -10.61 3.88 -14.37
N LEU A 429 -10.62 2.83 -13.53
CA LEU A 429 -10.60 1.45 -13.99
C LEU A 429 -11.84 1.09 -14.79
N ALA A 430 -13.03 1.53 -14.36
CA ALA A 430 -14.27 1.28 -15.08
C ALA A 430 -14.28 1.93 -16.47
N GLU A 431 -13.80 3.17 -16.60
CA GLU A 431 -13.63 3.84 -17.90
C GLU A 431 -12.70 3.08 -18.83
N MET A 432 -11.57 2.60 -18.29
CA MET A 432 -10.62 1.80 -19.05
C MET A 432 -11.26 0.52 -19.58
N VAL A 433 -12.03 -0.18 -18.76
CA VAL A 433 -12.74 -1.42 -19.14
C VAL A 433 -13.88 -1.12 -20.14
N GLY A 434 -14.55 0.01 -19.99
CA GLY A 434 -15.70 0.39 -20.82
C GLY A 434 -15.34 0.81 -22.25
N THR A 435 -14.24 1.54 -22.41
CA THR A 435 -13.94 2.26 -23.68
C THR A 435 -12.66 1.84 -24.38
N LYS A 436 -11.73 1.19 -23.70
CA LYS A 436 -10.32 1.15 -24.15
C LYS A 436 -9.72 -0.26 -24.34
N LEU A 437 -10.50 -1.31 -24.06
CA LEU A 437 -10.12 -2.72 -24.25
C LEU A 437 -10.82 -3.39 -25.46
N SER A 438 -11.71 -2.64 -26.12
CA SER A 438 -12.41 -3.08 -27.33
C SER A 438 -11.57 -2.84 -28.58
#